data_7e862f2e632037ba28786f23e61b62f1
#
_entry.id   7e862f2e632037ba28786f23e61b62f1
#
_cell.length_a   1.000
_cell.length_b   1.000
_cell.length_c   1.000
_cell.angle_alpha   90.00
_cell.angle_beta   90.00
_cell.angle_gamma   90.00
#
_symmetry.space_group_name_H-M   'P 1'
#
loop_
_entity.id
_entity.type
_entity.pdbx_description
1 polymer ?
#
loop_
_entity_poly.entity_id
_entity_poly.type
_entity_poly.pdbx_seq_one_letter_code
_entity_poly.pdbx_strand_id
1 'polypeptide(L)'
;MRIAALQMHAIAGDGEANLQRIAAAAVDAASAGAKLLIVPELAVTGYGAGEDALTRLASPATGDVPARLSAIARDNKLAIVAGFAEQEGTLIYNSALFTDGIGTNAVYRKSHLYGDYERNVFRSGVPASVLVELGGIRLGMLICYDVEFPENVRRLALAGADLVVVPTALPKGSSGTFIASHMIQVRAFENQVFVAYVDHCGADDRFTYAGFSRIAAPDGTLLAEAPAEGETLLFAEIRPEDYAKSRTENTYLADLGRPA
;
A
#
# COMPACT_ATOMS: atom_id res chain seq x y z
N MET A 1 11.26 9.00 10.20
CA MET A 1 11.05 9.28 8.75
C MET A 1 9.60 9.70 8.54
N ARG A 2 9.38 10.87 7.91
CA ARG A 2 8.01 11.32 7.59
C ARG A 2 7.50 10.64 6.32
N ILE A 3 6.30 10.08 6.36
CA ILE A 3 5.60 9.48 5.23
C ILE A 3 4.31 10.23 4.93
N ALA A 4 3.83 10.12 3.69
CA ALA A 4 2.54 10.58 3.23
C ALA A 4 1.73 9.41 2.67
N ALA A 5 0.41 9.39 2.91
CA ALA A 5 -0.53 8.41 2.40
C ALA A 5 -1.70 9.14 1.75
N LEU A 6 -1.92 8.92 0.45
CA LEU A 6 -2.98 9.56 -0.31
C LEU A 6 -4.22 8.65 -0.37
N GLN A 7 -5.26 8.98 0.37
CA GLN A 7 -6.60 8.50 0.07
C GLN A 7 -7.09 9.23 -1.17
N MET A 8 -7.31 8.52 -2.28
CA MET A 8 -7.66 9.18 -3.55
C MET A 8 -8.91 8.59 -4.20
N HIS A 9 -9.57 9.40 -5.00
CA HIS A 9 -10.62 8.96 -5.92
C HIS A 9 -10.00 8.80 -7.31
N ALA A 10 -9.55 7.59 -7.65
CA ALA A 10 -9.00 7.31 -8.97
C ALA A 10 -10.11 7.33 -10.04
N ILE A 11 -9.79 7.87 -11.22
CA ILE A 11 -10.68 7.84 -12.38
C ILE A 11 -10.51 6.48 -13.08
N ALA A 12 -11.55 5.66 -13.06
CA ALA A 12 -11.51 4.34 -13.65
C ALA A 12 -11.22 4.37 -15.15
N GLY A 13 -10.16 3.70 -15.58
CA GLY A 13 -9.74 3.61 -16.99
C GLY A 13 -8.97 4.82 -17.56
N ASP A 14 -8.71 5.86 -16.74
CA ASP A 14 -7.94 7.04 -17.15
C ASP A 14 -6.57 7.10 -16.41
N GLY A 15 -5.62 6.34 -16.95
CA GLY A 15 -4.27 6.27 -16.36
C GLY A 15 -3.52 7.60 -16.38
N GLU A 16 -3.78 8.45 -17.39
CA GLU A 16 -3.12 9.75 -17.50
C GLU A 16 -3.58 10.72 -16.39
N ALA A 17 -4.88 10.86 -16.21
CA ALA A 17 -5.43 11.70 -15.16
C ALA A 17 -5.01 11.22 -13.77
N ASN A 18 -4.95 9.89 -13.55
CA ASN A 18 -4.51 9.32 -12.28
C ASN A 18 -3.01 9.58 -12.01
N LEU A 19 -2.14 9.45 -13.01
CA LEU A 19 -0.72 9.79 -12.86
C LEU A 19 -0.51 11.28 -12.57
N GLN A 20 -1.31 12.16 -13.15
CA GLN A 20 -1.27 13.60 -12.84
C GLN A 20 -1.69 13.88 -11.39
N ARG A 21 -2.71 13.18 -10.86
CA ARG A 21 -3.12 13.26 -9.45
C ARG A 21 -2.02 12.78 -8.50
N ILE A 22 -1.37 11.66 -8.85
CA ILE A 22 -0.23 11.14 -8.08
C ILE A 22 0.93 12.14 -8.10
N ALA A 23 1.21 12.75 -9.25
CA ALA A 23 2.26 13.77 -9.36
C ALA A 23 1.96 15.01 -8.51
N ALA A 24 0.72 15.49 -8.52
CA ALA A 24 0.30 16.61 -7.69
C ALA A 24 0.46 16.29 -6.18
N ALA A 25 -0.01 15.12 -5.76
CA ALA A 25 0.16 14.66 -4.38
C ALA A 25 1.64 14.49 -3.99
N ALA A 26 2.51 14.09 -4.93
CA ALA A 26 3.95 14.00 -4.68
C ALA A 26 4.59 15.39 -4.42
N VAL A 27 4.14 16.42 -5.13
CA VAL A 27 4.57 17.82 -4.87
C VAL A 27 4.16 18.24 -3.45
N ASP A 28 2.90 18.00 -3.06
CA ASP A 28 2.39 18.37 -1.75
C ASP A 28 3.09 17.58 -0.62
N ALA A 29 3.27 16.27 -0.82
CA ALA A 29 3.98 15.40 0.11
C ALA A 29 5.44 15.85 0.33
N ALA A 30 6.17 16.13 -0.77
CA ALA A 30 7.53 16.61 -0.72
C ALA A 30 7.65 17.98 -0.02
N SER A 31 6.73 18.90 -0.32
CA SER A 31 6.64 20.23 0.32
C SER A 31 6.42 20.14 1.83
N ALA A 32 5.67 19.11 2.28
CA ALA A 32 5.47 18.80 3.69
C ALA A 32 6.63 18.01 4.32
N GLY A 33 7.70 17.72 3.56
CA GLY A 33 8.90 17.02 4.04
C GLY A 33 8.80 15.50 4.09
N ALA A 34 7.78 14.90 3.45
CA ALA A 34 7.68 13.46 3.37
C ALA A 34 8.82 12.86 2.50
N LYS A 35 9.24 11.65 2.85
CA LYS A 35 10.25 10.87 2.12
C LYS A 35 9.64 9.71 1.35
N LEU A 36 8.39 9.37 1.63
CA LEU A 36 7.62 8.33 0.98
C LEU A 36 6.20 8.82 0.76
N LEU A 37 5.67 8.64 -0.45
CA LEU A 37 4.25 8.74 -0.78
C LEU A 37 3.71 7.34 -1.05
N ILE A 38 2.59 6.98 -0.42
CA ILE A 38 1.87 5.73 -0.64
C ILE A 38 0.53 6.08 -1.27
N VAL A 39 0.19 5.44 -2.39
CA VAL A 39 -1.10 5.59 -3.06
C VAL A 39 -1.81 4.25 -3.18
N PRO A 40 -3.14 4.21 -3.42
CA PRO A 40 -3.94 2.99 -3.37
C PRO A 40 -3.58 1.89 -4.36
N GLU A 41 -4.21 0.73 -4.16
CA GLU A 41 -4.23 -0.41 -5.08
C GLU A 41 -4.75 0.00 -6.45
N LEU A 42 -4.05 -0.41 -7.53
CA LEU A 42 -4.41 -0.05 -8.91
C LEU A 42 -4.68 1.46 -9.10
N ALA A 43 -3.99 2.31 -8.32
CA ALA A 43 -4.19 3.75 -8.35
C ALA A 43 -4.00 4.35 -9.74
N VAL A 44 -3.11 3.76 -10.55
CA VAL A 44 -2.85 4.25 -11.92
C VAL A 44 -4.02 3.97 -12.86
N THR A 45 -4.62 2.79 -12.78
CA THR A 45 -5.70 2.38 -13.69
C THR A 45 -7.10 2.71 -13.16
N GLY A 46 -7.23 2.90 -11.84
CA GLY A 46 -8.49 2.78 -11.12
C GLY A 46 -8.88 1.32 -10.95
N TYR A 47 -9.28 0.94 -9.73
CA TYR A 47 -9.59 -0.46 -9.41
C TYR A 47 -10.79 -0.98 -10.22
N GLY A 48 -11.87 -0.21 -10.29
CA GLY A 48 -13.10 -0.58 -11.00
C GLY A 48 -13.08 -0.35 -12.51
N ALA A 49 -11.90 -0.19 -13.14
CA ALA A 49 -11.78 0.12 -14.58
C ALA A 49 -12.35 -0.98 -15.51
N GLY A 50 -12.46 -2.22 -15.02
CA GLY A 50 -12.91 -3.38 -15.78
C GLY A 50 -11.79 -4.03 -16.60
N GLU A 51 -12.00 -5.29 -16.99
CA GLU A 51 -11.00 -6.15 -17.62
C GLU A 51 -10.33 -5.52 -18.85
N ASP A 52 -11.11 -4.97 -19.77
CA ASP A 52 -10.58 -4.37 -21.00
C ASP A 52 -9.65 -3.18 -20.74
N ALA A 53 -10.02 -2.31 -19.79
CA ALA A 53 -9.21 -1.15 -19.45
C ALA A 53 -7.97 -1.56 -18.63
N LEU A 54 -8.11 -2.49 -17.68
CA LEU A 54 -7.00 -3.03 -16.92
C LEU A 54 -5.97 -3.70 -17.82
N THR A 55 -6.43 -4.50 -18.80
CA THR A 55 -5.56 -5.16 -19.78
C THR A 55 -4.84 -4.13 -20.68
N ARG A 56 -5.58 -3.14 -21.19
CA ARG A 56 -5.03 -2.10 -22.07
C ARG A 56 -4.01 -1.19 -21.37
N LEU A 57 -4.22 -0.91 -20.09
CA LEU A 57 -3.37 -0.02 -19.29
C LEU A 57 -2.28 -0.77 -18.52
N ALA A 58 -2.26 -2.09 -18.58
CA ALA A 58 -1.21 -2.89 -17.96
C ALA A 58 0.15 -2.57 -18.58
N SER A 59 1.16 -2.51 -17.73
CA SER A 59 2.54 -2.16 -18.11
C SER A 59 3.51 -3.17 -17.54
N PRO A 60 4.54 -3.59 -18.29
CA PRO A 60 5.63 -4.37 -17.69
C PRO A 60 6.25 -3.66 -16.48
N ALA A 61 6.82 -4.42 -15.55
CA ALA A 61 7.52 -3.88 -14.38
C ALA A 61 8.69 -2.90 -14.74
N THR A 62 9.19 -2.97 -15.97
CA THR A 62 10.19 -2.05 -16.54
C THR A 62 9.62 -1.16 -17.65
N GLY A 63 8.30 -1.08 -17.77
CA GLY A 63 7.60 -0.34 -18.83
C GLY A 63 7.33 1.12 -18.49
N ASP A 64 6.40 1.72 -19.25
CA ASP A 64 6.08 3.15 -19.17
C ASP A 64 5.54 3.58 -17.81
N VAL A 65 4.59 2.84 -17.23
CA VAL A 65 3.99 3.21 -15.93
C VAL A 65 5.03 3.27 -14.83
N PRO A 66 5.87 2.23 -14.58
CA PRO A 66 6.97 2.32 -13.63
C PRO A 66 7.97 3.43 -13.94
N ALA A 67 8.30 3.67 -15.20
CA ALA A 67 9.20 4.76 -15.58
C ALA A 67 8.64 6.15 -15.25
N ARG A 68 7.35 6.37 -15.46
CA ARG A 68 6.65 7.62 -15.11
C ARG A 68 6.55 7.82 -13.60
N LEU A 69 6.25 6.78 -12.84
CA LEU A 69 6.24 6.82 -11.36
C LEU A 69 7.65 7.13 -10.83
N SER A 70 8.70 6.52 -11.42
CA SER A 70 10.08 6.81 -11.08
C SER A 70 10.49 8.25 -11.42
N ALA A 71 10.00 8.81 -12.52
CA ALA A 71 10.22 10.22 -12.84
C ALA A 71 9.56 11.15 -11.82
N ILE A 72 8.30 10.88 -11.44
CA ILE A 72 7.59 11.64 -10.40
C ILE A 72 8.37 11.57 -9.07
N ALA A 73 8.83 10.39 -8.66
CA ALA A 73 9.61 10.18 -7.45
C ALA A 73 10.91 11.00 -7.46
N ARG A 74 11.68 10.91 -8.55
CA ARG A 74 12.93 11.63 -8.74
C ARG A 74 12.75 13.15 -8.70
N ASP A 75 11.78 13.65 -9.46
CA ASP A 75 11.56 15.10 -9.63
C ASP A 75 11.12 15.76 -8.31
N ASN A 76 10.46 14.99 -7.42
CA ASN A 76 10.03 15.43 -6.09
C ASN A 76 10.98 14.99 -4.95
N LYS A 77 12.04 14.23 -5.24
CA LYS A 77 13.04 13.74 -4.25
C LYS A 77 12.38 12.96 -3.09
N LEU A 78 11.41 12.14 -3.40
CA LEU A 78 10.74 11.23 -2.46
C LEU A 78 10.52 9.87 -3.13
N ALA A 79 10.42 8.80 -2.33
CA ALA A 79 10.03 7.50 -2.85
C ALA A 79 8.51 7.40 -3.02
N ILE A 80 8.06 6.52 -3.91
CA ILE A 80 6.63 6.26 -4.14
C ILE A 80 6.37 4.76 -4.02
N VAL A 81 5.27 4.39 -3.34
CA VAL A 81 4.62 3.08 -3.48
C VAL A 81 3.27 3.28 -4.15
N ALA A 82 3.06 2.64 -5.31
CA ALA A 82 1.84 2.80 -6.10
C ALA A 82 1.34 1.46 -6.66
N GLY A 83 0.02 1.25 -6.56
CA GLY A 83 -0.67 0.12 -7.21
C GLY A 83 -0.81 0.34 -8.71
N PHE A 84 -0.49 -0.70 -9.50
CA PHE A 84 -0.64 -0.70 -10.95
C PHE A 84 -0.95 -2.10 -11.49
N ALA A 85 -1.55 -2.18 -12.68
CA ALA A 85 -1.70 -3.42 -13.42
C ALA A 85 -0.37 -3.77 -14.08
N GLU A 86 0.28 -4.87 -13.63
CA GLU A 86 1.55 -5.34 -14.19
C GLU A 86 1.31 -6.36 -15.29
N GLN A 87 1.99 -6.22 -16.42
CA GLN A 87 1.99 -7.19 -17.51
C GLN A 87 3.29 -8.01 -17.55
N GLU A 88 3.17 -9.33 -17.58
CA GLU A 88 4.28 -10.25 -17.85
C GLU A 88 3.87 -11.27 -18.91
N GLY A 89 4.39 -11.09 -20.11
CA GLY A 89 3.91 -11.86 -21.27
C GLY A 89 2.42 -11.66 -21.53
N THR A 90 1.64 -12.72 -21.44
CA THR A 90 0.17 -12.68 -21.57
C THR A 90 -0.56 -12.58 -20.23
N LEU A 91 0.16 -12.59 -19.12
CA LEU A 91 -0.42 -12.57 -17.78
C LEU A 91 -0.46 -11.14 -17.24
N ILE A 92 -1.49 -10.88 -16.44
CA ILE A 92 -1.67 -9.60 -15.75
C ILE A 92 -1.70 -9.86 -14.24
N TYR A 93 -1.00 -9.02 -13.49
CA TYR A 93 -0.93 -9.05 -12.03
C TYR A 93 -1.42 -7.74 -11.44
N ASN A 94 -2.05 -7.82 -10.29
CA ASN A 94 -2.29 -6.67 -9.43
C ASN A 94 -1.02 -6.46 -8.59
N SER A 95 -0.29 -5.39 -8.85
CA SER A 95 1.05 -5.18 -8.33
C SER A 95 1.22 -3.84 -7.63
N ALA A 96 2.10 -3.79 -6.64
CA ALA A 96 2.59 -2.57 -6.01
C ALA A 96 4.06 -2.36 -6.38
N LEU A 97 4.34 -1.20 -6.96
CA LEU A 97 5.70 -0.74 -7.25
C LEU A 97 6.20 0.13 -6.10
N PHE A 98 7.39 -0.15 -5.58
CA PHE A 98 8.23 0.82 -4.89
C PHE A 98 9.24 1.38 -5.87
N THR A 99 9.44 2.70 -5.86
CA THR A 99 10.53 3.36 -6.57
C THR A 99 11.07 4.55 -5.77
N ASP A 100 12.40 4.70 -5.70
CA ASP A 100 13.05 5.88 -5.13
C ASP A 100 13.38 6.95 -6.20
N GLY A 101 13.09 6.66 -7.46
CA GLY A 101 13.35 7.55 -8.61
C GLY A 101 14.82 7.63 -9.04
N ILE A 102 15.75 6.99 -8.33
CA ILE A 102 17.20 7.08 -8.59
C ILE A 102 17.86 5.72 -8.84
N GLY A 103 17.11 4.62 -8.81
CA GLY A 103 17.61 3.30 -9.18
C GLY A 103 17.05 2.12 -8.41
N THR A 104 16.49 2.33 -7.20
CA THR A 104 15.86 1.24 -6.44
C THR A 104 14.42 1.10 -6.87
N ASN A 105 14.10 -0.03 -7.50
CA ASN A 105 12.73 -0.43 -7.82
C ASN A 105 12.48 -1.83 -7.26
N ALA A 106 11.30 -2.03 -6.69
CA ALA A 106 10.83 -3.34 -6.23
C ALA A 106 9.35 -3.49 -6.55
N VAL A 107 8.94 -4.68 -6.94
CA VAL A 107 7.54 -4.98 -7.26
C VAL A 107 7.06 -6.13 -6.38
N TYR A 108 5.91 -5.95 -5.76
CA TYR A 108 5.17 -6.99 -5.07
C TYR A 108 3.90 -7.30 -5.87
N ARG A 109 3.65 -8.56 -6.18
CA ARG A 109 2.43 -9.06 -6.82
C ARG A 109 1.46 -9.56 -5.76
N LYS A 110 0.21 -9.11 -5.79
CA LYS A 110 -0.84 -9.54 -4.87
C LYS A 110 -0.94 -11.06 -4.82
N SER A 111 -0.83 -11.63 -3.62
CA SER A 111 -0.81 -13.08 -3.44
C SER A 111 -2.20 -13.67 -3.20
N HIS A 112 -3.12 -12.89 -2.64
CA HIS A 112 -4.50 -13.28 -2.37
C HIS A 112 -5.47 -12.39 -3.15
N LEU A 113 -6.07 -12.94 -4.20
CA LEU A 113 -7.03 -12.23 -5.04
C LEU A 113 -8.41 -12.22 -4.39
N TYR A 114 -9.05 -11.04 -4.35
CA TYR A 114 -10.36 -10.84 -3.73
C TYR A 114 -11.49 -10.99 -4.77
N GLY A 115 -12.39 -11.94 -4.51
CA GLY A 115 -13.60 -12.13 -5.31
C GLY A 115 -13.33 -12.55 -6.75
N ASP A 116 -14.42 -12.75 -7.50
CA ASP A 116 -14.33 -13.20 -8.90
C ASP A 116 -13.84 -12.10 -9.83
N TYR A 117 -14.09 -10.83 -9.48
CA TYR A 117 -13.60 -9.69 -10.26
C TYR A 117 -12.08 -9.73 -10.43
N GLU A 118 -11.34 -9.89 -9.35
CA GLU A 118 -9.87 -9.98 -9.44
C GLU A 118 -9.41 -11.32 -10.06
N ARG A 119 -10.03 -12.44 -9.67
CA ARG A 119 -9.63 -13.77 -10.17
C ARG A 119 -9.83 -13.96 -11.67
N ASN A 120 -10.75 -13.23 -12.28
CA ASN A 120 -10.98 -13.29 -13.72
C ASN A 120 -9.92 -12.51 -14.51
N VAL A 121 -9.36 -11.44 -13.93
CA VAL A 121 -8.42 -10.54 -14.62
C VAL A 121 -6.96 -10.87 -14.27
N PHE A 122 -6.69 -11.10 -12.99
CA PHE A 122 -5.31 -11.19 -12.49
C PHE A 122 -4.88 -12.63 -12.20
N ARG A 123 -3.56 -12.82 -12.28
CA ARG A 123 -2.89 -13.98 -11.69
C ARG A 123 -2.40 -13.62 -10.29
N SER A 124 -2.57 -14.55 -9.34
CA SER A 124 -1.99 -14.39 -8.00
C SER A 124 -0.47 -14.52 -8.05
N GLY A 125 0.19 -13.65 -7.31
CA GLY A 125 1.60 -13.82 -6.97
C GLY A 125 1.81 -14.93 -5.95
N VAL A 126 3.07 -15.25 -5.69
CA VAL A 126 3.45 -16.13 -4.57
C VAL A 126 3.62 -15.25 -3.33
N PRO A 127 3.14 -15.66 -2.14
CA PRO A 127 3.40 -14.92 -0.91
C PRO A 127 4.89 -14.72 -0.70
N ALA A 128 5.35 -13.47 -0.77
CA ALA A 128 6.77 -13.11 -0.74
C ALA A 128 7.04 -11.99 0.28
N SER A 129 8.25 -11.96 0.83
CA SER A 129 8.75 -10.85 1.62
C SER A 129 9.55 -9.92 0.72
N VAL A 130 8.87 -9.00 0.04
CA VAL A 130 9.53 -7.93 -0.72
C VAL A 130 9.82 -6.79 0.24
N LEU A 131 11.09 -6.62 0.57
CA LEU A 131 11.58 -5.58 1.48
C LEU A 131 12.48 -4.60 0.72
N VAL A 132 12.34 -3.32 1.03
CA VAL A 132 13.24 -2.26 0.58
C VAL A 132 13.67 -1.42 1.78
N GLU A 133 14.84 -0.81 1.69
CA GLU A 133 15.33 0.11 2.71
C GLU A 133 15.19 1.55 2.21
N LEU A 134 14.60 2.41 3.05
CA LEU A 134 14.47 3.83 2.79
C LEU A 134 14.76 4.63 4.07
N GLY A 135 15.83 5.38 4.07
CA GLY A 135 16.18 6.25 5.20
C GLY A 135 16.32 5.51 6.55
N GLY A 136 16.86 4.30 6.54
CA GLY A 136 17.04 3.46 7.72
C GLY A 136 15.76 2.69 8.16
N ILE A 137 14.67 2.80 7.42
CA ILE A 137 13.43 2.06 7.65
C ILE A 137 13.32 0.93 6.63
N ARG A 138 13.12 -0.31 7.09
CA ARG A 138 12.81 -1.45 6.23
C ARG A 138 11.30 -1.51 5.99
N LEU A 139 10.93 -1.33 4.72
CA LEU A 139 9.56 -1.27 4.25
C LEU A 139 9.21 -2.58 3.55
N GLY A 140 8.11 -3.23 3.97
CA GLY A 140 7.51 -4.38 3.31
C GLY A 140 6.22 -4.00 2.61
N MET A 141 5.89 -4.67 1.50
CA MET A 141 4.69 -4.41 0.70
C MET A 141 3.70 -5.56 0.78
N LEU A 142 2.43 -5.22 0.93
CA LEU A 142 1.24 -6.07 0.73
C LEU A 142 0.23 -5.28 -0.10
N ILE A 143 -0.83 -5.94 -0.58
CA ILE A 143 -1.92 -5.28 -1.31
C ILE A 143 -3.25 -5.73 -0.71
N CYS A 144 -4.03 -4.77 -0.17
CA CYS A 144 -5.42 -4.92 0.23
C CYS A 144 -5.70 -6.21 1.01
N TYR A 145 -6.40 -7.16 0.40
CA TYR A 145 -6.81 -8.44 0.96
C TYR A 145 -5.66 -9.26 1.58
N ASP A 146 -4.43 -9.07 1.11
CA ASP A 146 -3.26 -9.74 1.69
C ASP A 146 -3.07 -9.44 3.19
N VAL A 147 -3.43 -8.24 3.66
CA VAL A 147 -3.27 -7.84 5.08
C VAL A 147 -4.26 -8.55 6.00
N GLU A 148 -5.35 -9.06 5.44
CA GLU A 148 -6.37 -9.76 6.21
C GLU A 148 -5.87 -11.15 6.68
N PHE A 149 -4.87 -11.70 6.01
CA PHE A 149 -4.16 -12.92 6.39
C PHE A 149 -3.02 -12.58 7.36
N PRO A 150 -3.13 -12.92 8.66
CA PRO A 150 -2.13 -12.53 9.66
C PRO A 150 -0.73 -13.05 9.34
N GLU A 151 -0.63 -14.16 8.62
CA GLU A 151 0.63 -14.78 8.19
C GLU A 151 1.45 -13.85 7.31
N ASN A 152 0.81 -13.01 6.51
CA ASN A 152 1.49 -12.12 5.58
C ASN A 152 2.23 -10.98 6.31
N VAL A 153 1.57 -10.31 7.25
CA VAL A 153 2.22 -9.27 8.07
C VAL A 153 3.27 -9.91 8.97
N ARG A 154 2.96 -11.08 9.56
CA ARG A 154 3.90 -11.84 10.38
C ARG A 154 5.18 -12.20 9.61
N ARG A 155 5.05 -12.67 8.38
CA ARG A 155 6.19 -13.01 7.52
C ARG A 155 7.08 -11.79 7.27
N LEU A 156 6.51 -10.61 6.98
CA LEU A 156 7.26 -9.37 6.79
C LEU A 156 7.94 -8.91 8.09
N ALA A 157 7.25 -8.98 9.22
CA ALA A 157 7.81 -8.63 10.52
C ALA A 157 9.00 -9.56 10.89
N LEU A 158 8.87 -10.86 10.68
CA LEU A 158 9.95 -11.85 10.90
C LEU A 158 11.12 -11.63 9.93
N ALA A 159 10.86 -11.15 8.72
CA ALA A 159 11.90 -10.75 7.77
C ALA A 159 12.55 -9.39 8.14
N GLY A 160 12.05 -8.74 9.19
CA GLY A 160 12.58 -7.52 9.78
C GLY A 160 12.01 -6.22 9.21
N ALA A 161 10.80 -6.23 8.68
CA ALA A 161 10.12 -4.99 8.32
C ALA A 161 9.87 -4.12 9.55
N ASP A 162 10.08 -2.81 9.41
CA ASP A 162 9.67 -1.79 10.37
C ASP A 162 8.30 -1.21 10.01
N LEU A 163 8.04 -1.07 8.72
CA LEU A 163 6.80 -0.54 8.14
C LEU A 163 6.25 -1.51 7.09
N VAL A 164 4.97 -1.84 7.18
CA VAL A 164 4.23 -2.54 6.13
C VAL A 164 3.30 -1.54 5.44
N VAL A 165 3.46 -1.37 4.14
CA VAL A 165 2.58 -0.52 3.31
C VAL A 165 1.58 -1.37 2.56
N VAL A 166 0.33 -0.93 2.54
CA VAL A 166 -0.79 -1.70 2.01
C VAL A 166 -1.67 -0.81 1.12
N PRO A 167 -1.27 -0.59 -0.16
CA PRO A 167 -2.18 -0.08 -1.17
C PRO A 167 -3.47 -0.90 -1.22
N THR A 168 -4.63 -0.24 -1.22
CA THR A 168 -5.93 -0.88 -0.97
C THR A 168 -7.03 -0.32 -1.86
N ALA A 169 -8.03 -1.18 -2.16
CA ALA A 169 -9.31 -0.84 -2.76
C ALA A 169 -10.42 -1.58 -1.99
N LEU A 170 -10.72 -1.11 -0.78
CA LEU A 170 -11.65 -1.76 0.14
C LEU A 170 -13.09 -1.36 -0.18
N PRO A 171 -14.00 -2.31 -0.46
CA PRO A 171 -15.39 -1.99 -0.69
C PRO A 171 -16.07 -1.42 0.57
N LYS A 172 -16.95 -0.41 0.37
CA LYS A 172 -17.78 0.16 1.42
C LYS A 172 -18.77 -0.88 1.95
N GLY A 173 -18.87 -1.00 3.28
CA GLY A 173 -19.77 -1.92 3.96
C GLY A 173 -19.32 -2.22 5.38
N SER A 174 -20.12 -2.99 6.12
CA SER A 174 -19.82 -3.33 7.53
C SER A 174 -18.47 -4.07 7.67
N SER A 175 -18.20 -5.02 6.79
CA SER A 175 -16.92 -5.75 6.78
C SER A 175 -15.76 -4.82 6.45
N GLY A 176 -15.90 -3.94 5.43
CA GLY A 176 -14.88 -2.97 5.09
C GLY A 176 -14.57 -2.01 6.25
N THR A 177 -15.62 -1.48 6.88
CA THR A 177 -15.46 -0.64 8.08
C THR A 177 -14.73 -1.38 9.20
N PHE A 178 -15.08 -2.66 9.47
CA PHE A 178 -14.43 -3.46 10.50
C PHE A 178 -12.95 -3.70 10.19
N ILE A 179 -12.62 -4.07 8.95
CA ILE A 179 -11.24 -4.30 8.51
C ILE A 179 -10.41 -3.02 8.71
N ALA A 180 -10.87 -1.92 8.13
CA ALA A 180 -10.18 -0.65 8.28
C ALA A 180 -10.08 -0.21 9.75
N SER A 181 -11.16 -0.26 10.54
CA SER A 181 -11.20 0.32 11.89
C SER A 181 -10.55 -0.51 12.98
N HIS A 182 -10.39 -1.82 12.79
CA HIS A 182 -9.91 -2.71 13.85
C HIS A 182 -8.74 -3.58 13.40
N MET A 183 -8.85 -4.23 12.24
CA MET A 183 -7.86 -5.23 11.83
C MET A 183 -6.48 -4.62 11.61
N ILE A 184 -6.40 -3.42 11.05
CA ILE A 184 -5.12 -2.77 10.74
C ILE A 184 -4.32 -2.47 12.01
N GLN A 185 -4.97 -2.00 13.07
CA GLN A 185 -4.33 -1.78 14.37
C GLN A 185 -3.88 -3.10 15.01
N VAL A 186 -4.68 -4.16 14.89
CA VAL A 186 -4.30 -5.50 15.37
C VAL A 186 -3.08 -6.01 14.61
N ARG A 187 -3.03 -5.87 13.27
CA ARG A 187 -1.86 -6.26 12.47
C ARG A 187 -0.59 -5.52 12.87
N ALA A 188 -0.69 -4.22 13.17
CA ALA A 188 0.44 -3.45 13.67
C ALA A 188 0.89 -3.95 15.04
N PHE A 189 -0.04 -4.11 15.98
CA PHE A 189 0.22 -4.47 17.36
C PHE A 189 0.80 -5.90 17.49
N GLU A 190 0.16 -6.90 16.93
CA GLU A 190 0.58 -8.31 17.06
C GLU A 190 1.92 -8.61 16.36
N ASN A 191 2.36 -7.73 15.45
CA ASN A 191 3.61 -7.86 14.71
C ASN A 191 4.65 -6.82 15.11
N GLN A 192 4.31 -5.87 15.99
CA GLN A 192 5.19 -4.80 16.47
C GLN A 192 5.84 -4.00 15.33
N VAL A 193 5.06 -3.71 14.27
CA VAL A 193 5.44 -2.94 13.08
C VAL A 193 4.47 -1.80 12.86
N PHE A 194 4.88 -0.78 12.10
CA PHE A 194 3.93 0.19 11.55
C PHE A 194 3.16 -0.43 10.39
N VAL A 195 1.88 -0.06 10.25
CA VAL A 195 1.06 -0.45 9.08
C VAL A 195 0.41 0.79 8.48
N ALA A 196 0.74 1.09 7.22
CA ALA A 196 0.11 2.16 6.44
C ALA A 196 -0.88 1.53 5.44
N TYR A 197 -2.17 1.62 5.75
CA TYR A 197 -3.28 1.11 4.94
C TYR A 197 -3.90 2.27 4.17
N VAL A 198 -3.80 2.24 2.83
CA VAL A 198 -4.09 3.40 1.98
C VAL A 198 -5.14 3.03 0.95
N ASP A 199 -6.37 3.48 1.18
CA ASP A 199 -7.55 3.12 0.43
C ASP A 199 -7.97 4.18 -0.60
N HIS A 200 -8.76 3.77 -1.57
CA HIS A 200 -9.58 4.66 -2.38
C HIS A 200 -10.72 5.28 -1.55
N CYS A 201 -11.25 6.39 -2.04
CA CYS A 201 -12.52 6.97 -1.57
C CYS A 201 -13.48 7.20 -2.74
N GLY A 202 -14.72 7.55 -2.43
CA GLY A 202 -15.75 7.79 -3.44
C GLY A 202 -16.25 6.52 -4.10
N ALA A 203 -16.62 6.60 -5.37
CA ALA A 203 -17.17 5.48 -6.14
C ALA A 203 -16.78 5.60 -7.61
N ASP A 204 -16.68 4.47 -8.29
CA ASP A 204 -16.70 4.34 -9.74
C ASP A 204 -17.98 3.61 -10.19
N ASP A 205 -18.06 3.22 -11.45
CA ASP A 205 -19.25 2.54 -12.00
C ASP A 205 -19.48 1.14 -11.41
N ARG A 206 -18.52 0.54 -10.73
CA ARG A 206 -18.56 -0.83 -10.22
C ARG A 206 -18.53 -0.93 -8.70
N PHE A 207 -17.80 -0.03 -8.04
CA PHE A 207 -17.52 -0.11 -6.62
C PHE A 207 -17.72 1.23 -5.93
N THR A 208 -18.14 1.17 -4.67
CA THR A 208 -18.04 2.27 -3.71
C THR A 208 -17.00 1.88 -2.67
N TYR A 209 -16.03 2.75 -2.41
CA TYR A 209 -14.89 2.49 -1.54
C TYR A 209 -15.14 2.93 -0.11
N ALA A 210 -14.50 2.25 0.84
CA ALA A 210 -14.69 2.50 2.27
C ALA A 210 -14.03 3.80 2.73
N GLY A 211 -12.92 4.20 2.10
CA GLY A 211 -12.04 5.23 2.63
C GLY A 211 -11.33 4.74 3.90
N PHE A 212 -11.32 5.56 4.95
CA PHE A 212 -10.70 5.21 6.23
C PHE A 212 -9.22 4.80 6.12
N SER A 213 -8.48 5.39 5.17
CA SER A 213 -7.03 5.22 5.12
C SER A 213 -6.41 5.57 6.46
N ARG A 214 -5.44 4.76 6.93
CA ARG A 214 -4.86 4.97 8.26
C ARG A 214 -3.44 4.49 8.36
N ILE A 215 -2.75 5.03 9.36
CA ILE A 215 -1.39 4.64 9.71
C ILE A 215 -1.41 4.24 11.18
N ALA A 216 -1.17 2.95 11.45
CA ALA A 216 -1.12 2.38 12.79
C ALA A 216 0.33 2.16 13.24
N ALA A 217 0.58 2.39 14.53
CA ALA A 217 1.86 2.21 15.18
C ALA A 217 1.99 0.82 15.85
N PRO A 218 3.21 0.39 16.22
CA PRO A 218 3.47 -0.91 16.86
C PRO A 218 2.73 -1.17 18.18
N ASP A 219 2.29 -0.12 18.88
CA ASP A 219 1.47 -0.23 20.10
C ASP A 219 -0.03 -0.23 19.83
N GLY A 220 -0.45 -0.27 18.55
CA GLY A 220 -1.84 -0.27 18.12
C GLY A 220 -2.48 1.12 18.07
N THR A 221 -1.77 2.20 18.39
CA THR A 221 -2.30 3.56 18.26
C THR A 221 -2.36 4.00 16.81
N LEU A 222 -3.30 4.89 16.48
CA LEU A 222 -3.37 5.51 15.16
C LEU A 222 -2.54 6.79 15.14
N LEU A 223 -1.60 6.88 14.20
CA LEU A 223 -0.81 8.08 13.95
C LEU A 223 -1.55 9.06 13.03
N ALA A 224 -2.34 8.54 12.10
CA ALA A 224 -3.17 9.31 11.20
C ALA A 224 -4.36 8.48 10.70
N GLU A 225 -5.48 9.15 10.43
CA GLU A 225 -6.71 8.54 9.91
C GLU A 225 -7.42 9.51 8.97
N ALA A 226 -7.87 9.02 7.82
CA ALA A 226 -8.73 9.75 6.89
C ALA A 226 -10.21 9.47 7.20
N PRO A 227 -11.13 10.40 6.87
CA PRO A 227 -12.55 10.13 6.91
C PRO A 227 -12.95 9.08 5.85
N ALA A 228 -14.18 8.56 5.95
CA ALA A 228 -14.73 7.63 4.96
C ALA A 228 -14.82 8.24 3.55
N GLU A 229 -15.02 9.53 3.46
CA GLU A 229 -15.29 10.23 2.21
C GLU A 229 -14.29 11.38 1.99
N GLY A 230 -14.01 11.65 0.71
CA GLY A 230 -13.12 12.74 0.30
C GLY A 230 -11.65 12.33 0.18
N GLU A 231 -10.98 12.99 -0.74
CA GLU A 231 -9.53 12.84 -0.92
C GLU A 231 -8.79 13.47 0.26
N THR A 232 -7.79 12.78 0.75
CA THR A 232 -7.04 13.22 1.94
C THR A 232 -5.59 12.79 1.83
N LEU A 233 -4.67 13.71 2.04
CA LEU A 233 -3.25 13.41 2.17
C LEU A 233 -2.89 13.35 3.66
N LEU A 234 -2.68 12.15 4.17
CA LEU A 234 -2.29 11.88 5.54
C LEU A 234 -0.77 11.97 5.72
N PHE A 235 -0.33 12.35 6.91
CA PHE A 235 1.10 12.36 7.28
C PHE A 235 1.31 11.66 8.60
N ALA A 236 2.43 10.92 8.71
CA ALA A 236 2.90 10.33 9.95
C ALA A 236 4.42 10.30 10.04
N GLU A 237 4.94 10.30 11.26
CA GLU A 237 6.35 10.07 11.55
C GLU A 237 6.57 8.61 11.92
N ILE A 238 7.39 7.92 11.15
CA ILE A 238 7.81 6.54 11.41
C ILE A 238 9.14 6.58 12.18
N ARG A 239 9.07 6.27 13.46
CA ARG A 239 10.19 6.27 14.42
C ARG A 239 10.16 4.98 15.22
N PRO A 240 10.78 3.89 14.73
CA PRO A 240 10.79 2.61 15.42
C PRO A 240 11.35 2.66 16.85
N GLU A 241 12.27 3.58 17.10
CA GLU A 241 12.90 3.81 18.40
C GLU A 241 11.91 4.24 19.49
N ASP A 242 10.87 4.98 19.14
CA ASP A 242 9.86 5.48 20.09
C ASP A 242 8.98 4.31 20.63
N TYR A 243 9.00 3.16 19.97
CA TYR A 243 8.19 1.97 20.31
C TYR A 243 9.01 0.82 20.92
N ALA A 244 10.24 1.08 21.37
CA ALA A 244 11.09 0.07 22.01
C ALA A 244 10.44 -0.53 23.26
N LYS A 245 9.70 0.27 24.03
CA LYS A 245 8.93 -0.22 25.20
C LYS A 245 7.84 -1.20 24.79
N SER A 246 7.02 -0.89 23.77
CA SER A 246 5.97 -1.80 23.28
C SER A 246 6.56 -3.14 22.84
N ARG A 247 7.68 -3.14 22.11
CA ARG A 247 8.37 -4.36 21.68
C ARG A 247 8.91 -5.20 22.85
N THR A 248 9.30 -4.56 23.95
CA THR A 248 9.78 -5.26 25.16
C THR A 248 8.63 -5.88 25.94
N GLU A 249 7.50 -5.19 26.02
CA GLU A 249 6.31 -5.65 26.75
C GLU A 249 5.50 -6.70 25.96
N ASN A 250 5.55 -6.65 24.62
CA ASN A 250 4.79 -7.52 23.72
C ASN A 250 5.74 -8.41 22.91
N THR A 251 6.15 -9.52 23.49
CA THR A 251 7.20 -10.41 22.99
C THR A 251 6.73 -11.41 21.93
N TYR A 252 5.58 -11.19 21.28
CA TYR A 252 4.95 -12.13 20.32
C TYR A 252 5.92 -12.74 19.31
N LEU A 253 6.77 -11.93 18.68
CA LEU A 253 7.72 -12.43 17.68
C LEU A 253 8.82 -13.30 18.28
N ALA A 254 9.28 -12.96 19.49
CA ALA A 254 10.31 -13.72 20.19
C ALA A 254 9.75 -15.05 20.74
N ASP A 255 8.48 -15.09 21.09
CA ASP A 255 7.83 -16.27 21.70
C ASP A 255 7.38 -17.30 20.66
N LEU A 256 7.21 -16.91 19.40
CA LEU A 256 6.84 -17.83 18.29
C LEU A 256 7.80 -19.02 18.12
N GLY A 257 9.07 -18.86 18.41
CA GLY A 257 10.09 -19.93 18.30
C GLY A 257 10.40 -20.63 19.59
N ARG A 258 9.72 -20.33 20.70
CA ARG A 258 9.94 -21.00 21.99
C ARG A 258 9.12 -22.28 22.05
N PRO A 259 9.74 -23.45 22.35
CA PRO A 259 8.98 -24.67 22.62
C PRO A 259 8.09 -24.43 23.85
N ALA A 260 6.88 -25.00 23.81
CA ALA A 260 5.94 -24.99 24.94
C ALA A 260 6.47 -25.80 26.13
#